data_b5e280486502b0332266a3cbfaab71e1
#
_entry.id   b5e280486502b0332266a3cbfaab71e1
#
_cell.length_a   1.000
_cell.length_b   1.000
_cell.length_c   1.000
_cell.angle_alpha   90.00
_cell.angle_beta   90.00
_cell.angle_gamma   90.00
#
_symmetry.space_group_name_H-M   'P 1'
#
loop_
_entity.id
_entity.type
_entity.pdbx_description
1 polymer ?
#
loop_
_entity_poly.entity_id
_entity_poly.type
_entity_poly.pdbx_seq_one_letter_code
_entity_poly.pdbx_strand_id
1 'polypeptide(L)'
;VDTIMKDKSFGEAGEQLVIEEFLEGQEVSVLAFSDGNTVLLMDSAQDHKAALDGDKGPNTGGMGAYSPAPIFTDILRQKVRDTIMLPLVRAMKSEGRPYKGILYAGLMLTKNGPKTLEFNARFGDPETQPLLVRMESDIVPLFEACIDGTLDQHELQWKTEPSVCVVMAAEGYPGSYEKGKEISGLDEARALPDVVVFHAGTKTK
;
A
#
# COMPACT_ATOMS: atom_id res chain seq x y z
N VAL A 1 -21.76 -5.97 14.12
CA VAL A 1 -22.86 -6.61 13.39
C VAL A 1 -24.08 -5.70 13.41
N ASP A 2 -24.60 -5.31 14.60
CA ASP A 2 -25.83 -4.53 14.71
C ASP A 2 -25.78 -3.22 13.93
N THR A 3 -24.75 -2.41 14.12
CA THR A 3 -24.54 -1.14 13.42
C THR A 3 -24.56 -1.28 11.89
N ILE A 4 -24.01 -2.39 11.36
CA ILE A 4 -23.91 -2.62 9.92
C ILE A 4 -25.23 -3.19 9.37
N MET A 5 -25.72 -4.27 9.95
CA MET A 5 -26.84 -5.03 9.40
C MET A 5 -28.21 -4.54 9.86
N LYS A 6 -28.36 -4.12 11.14
CA LYS A 6 -29.64 -3.67 11.68
C LYS A 6 -29.84 -2.18 11.45
N ASP A 7 -28.86 -1.37 11.83
CA ASP A 7 -28.95 0.09 11.72
C ASP A 7 -28.68 0.59 10.30
N LYS A 8 -28.20 -0.32 9.41
CA LYS A 8 -27.87 -0.05 8.01
C LYS A 8 -27.02 1.21 7.82
N SER A 9 -26.06 1.45 8.73
CA SER A 9 -25.19 2.64 8.69
C SER A 9 -24.41 2.80 7.37
N PHE A 10 -24.29 1.71 6.60
CA PHE A 10 -23.66 1.68 5.28
C PHE A 10 -24.66 1.39 4.15
N GLY A 11 -25.97 1.62 4.39
CA GLY A 11 -27.01 1.38 3.39
C GLY A 11 -27.07 -0.08 2.94
N GLU A 12 -27.31 -0.32 1.65
CA GLU A 12 -27.40 -1.66 1.06
C GLU A 12 -26.12 -2.50 1.19
N ALA A 13 -24.95 -1.87 1.28
CA ALA A 13 -23.69 -2.58 1.51
C ALA A 13 -23.66 -3.33 2.85
N GLY A 14 -24.51 -2.95 3.81
CA GLY A 14 -24.66 -3.63 5.09
C GLY A 14 -25.55 -4.88 5.08
N GLU A 15 -26.03 -5.33 3.92
CA GLU A 15 -26.86 -6.55 3.82
C GLU A 15 -26.05 -7.84 3.92
N GLN A 16 -24.75 -7.76 3.65
CA GLN A 16 -23.83 -8.89 3.77
C GLN A 16 -22.61 -8.50 4.60
N LEU A 17 -22.13 -9.44 5.40
CA LEU A 17 -20.92 -9.32 6.21
C LEU A 17 -19.95 -10.45 5.90
N VAL A 18 -18.68 -10.10 5.87
CA VAL A 18 -17.58 -11.08 5.95
C VAL A 18 -17.04 -11.06 7.37
N ILE A 19 -16.96 -12.23 7.99
CA ILE A 19 -16.39 -12.42 9.33
C ILE A 19 -15.14 -13.25 9.17
N GLU A 20 -14.01 -12.70 9.53
CA GLU A 20 -12.70 -13.32 9.36
C GLU A 20 -12.05 -13.59 10.72
N GLU A 21 -11.00 -14.41 10.71
CA GLU A 21 -10.14 -14.64 11.88
C GLU A 21 -9.54 -13.30 12.34
N PHE A 22 -9.59 -13.04 13.65
CA PHE A 22 -8.85 -11.91 14.21
C PHE A 22 -7.36 -12.23 14.21
N LEU A 23 -6.58 -11.47 13.47
CA LEU A 23 -5.14 -11.66 13.33
C LEU A 23 -4.37 -10.76 14.28
N GLU A 24 -3.39 -11.33 14.96
CA GLU A 24 -2.44 -10.60 15.81
C GLU A 24 -1.05 -10.63 15.18
N GLY A 25 -0.43 -9.46 15.04
CA GLY A 25 0.88 -9.33 14.41
C GLY A 25 1.19 -7.88 14.03
N GLN A 26 2.11 -7.72 13.11
CA GLN A 26 2.44 -6.42 12.52
C GLN A 26 2.03 -6.42 11.06
N GLU A 27 1.39 -5.34 10.64
CA GLU A 27 1.01 -5.17 9.24
C GLU A 27 2.23 -4.83 8.39
N VAL A 28 2.23 -5.29 7.14
CA VAL A 28 3.19 -4.92 6.12
C VAL A 28 2.52 -4.89 4.76
N SER A 29 2.89 -3.90 3.97
CA SER A 29 2.41 -3.71 2.60
C SER A 29 3.46 -4.23 1.61
N VAL A 30 3.06 -5.17 0.77
CA VAL A 30 3.92 -5.75 -0.28
C VAL A 30 3.31 -5.48 -1.64
N LEU A 31 3.97 -4.65 -2.43
CA LEU A 31 3.55 -4.34 -3.77
C LEU A 31 4.40 -5.11 -4.79
N ALA A 32 3.81 -5.40 -5.95
CA ALA A 32 4.50 -6.06 -7.04
C ALA A 32 3.98 -5.62 -8.40
N PHE A 33 4.84 -5.68 -9.40
CA PHE A 33 4.43 -5.73 -10.80
C PHE A 33 4.03 -7.16 -11.16
N SER A 34 3.02 -7.29 -12.02
CA SER A 34 2.58 -8.58 -12.56
C SER A 34 2.30 -8.46 -14.05
N ASP A 35 2.73 -9.45 -14.83
CA ASP A 35 2.40 -9.60 -16.25
C ASP A 35 1.40 -10.74 -16.51
N GLY A 36 0.86 -11.34 -15.45
CA GLY A 36 -0.03 -12.49 -15.50
C GLY A 36 0.67 -13.84 -15.41
N ASN A 37 2.00 -13.87 -15.38
CA ASN A 37 2.83 -15.07 -15.20
C ASN A 37 3.90 -14.86 -14.14
N THR A 38 4.57 -13.72 -14.21
CA THR A 38 5.67 -13.29 -13.35
C THR A 38 5.19 -12.31 -12.32
N VAL A 39 5.78 -12.36 -11.13
CA VAL A 39 5.60 -11.38 -10.06
C VAL A 39 6.97 -10.82 -9.70
N LEU A 40 7.14 -9.52 -9.91
CA LEU A 40 8.35 -8.77 -9.56
C LEU A 40 8.05 -7.90 -8.33
N LEU A 41 8.48 -8.35 -7.14
CA LEU A 41 8.21 -7.66 -5.88
C LEU A 41 8.99 -6.35 -5.79
N MET A 42 8.29 -5.29 -5.41
CA MET A 42 8.91 -4.04 -4.94
C MET A 42 9.54 -4.25 -3.56
N ASP A 43 10.24 -3.24 -3.05
CA ASP A 43 10.56 -3.21 -1.64
C ASP A 43 9.29 -3.14 -0.80
N SER A 44 9.41 -3.55 0.46
CA SER A 44 8.29 -3.49 1.39
C SER A 44 8.03 -2.07 1.86
N ALA A 45 6.79 -1.81 2.24
CA ALA A 45 6.42 -0.62 2.99
C ALA A 45 5.60 -1.01 4.22
N GLN A 46 5.56 -0.12 5.19
CA GLN A 46 4.68 -0.27 6.34
C GLN A 46 3.95 1.05 6.53
N ASP A 47 2.62 1.01 6.48
CA ASP A 47 1.77 2.16 6.73
C ASP A 47 1.31 2.21 8.19
N HIS A 48 0.88 3.39 8.63
CA HIS A 48 0.30 3.64 9.93
C HIS A 48 -1.11 4.18 9.76
N LYS A 49 -2.11 3.34 10.06
CA LYS A 49 -3.52 3.63 9.82
C LYS A 49 -4.20 4.36 10.96
N ALA A 50 -3.71 4.21 12.19
CA ALA A 50 -4.32 4.85 13.35
C ALA A 50 -4.12 6.37 13.35
N ALA A 51 -5.18 7.12 13.65
CA ALA A 51 -5.18 8.58 13.57
C ALA A 51 -4.39 9.28 14.69
N LEU A 52 -4.12 8.59 15.79
CA LEU A 52 -3.54 9.19 17.01
C LEU A 52 -2.23 8.50 17.38
N ASP A 53 -1.43 9.22 18.19
CA ASP A 53 -0.16 8.73 18.71
C ASP A 53 -0.29 7.38 19.43
N GLY A 54 0.74 6.56 19.31
CA GLY A 54 0.80 5.25 19.93
C GLY A 54 -0.14 4.22 19.32
N ASP A 55 -0.39 4.34 18.02
CA ASP A 55 -1.23 3.42 17.22
C ASP A 55 -2.67 3.31 17.79
N LYS A 56 -3.25 4.48 18.11
CA LYS A 56 -4.56 4.61 18.73
C LYS A 56 -5.53 5.41 17.85
N GLY A 57 -6.81 5.34 18.24
CA GLY A 57 -7.89 6.04 17.54
C GLY A 57 -8.45 5.28 16.35
N PRO A 58 -9.32 5.92 15.56
CA PRO A 58 -9.91 5.29 14.39
C PRO A 58 -8.87 5.05 13.29
N ASN A 59 -9.07 4.00 12.51
CA ASN A 59 -8.29 3.78 11.29
C ASN A 59 -8.61 4.85 10.25
N THR A 60 -7.60 5.26 9.53
CA THR A 60 -7.64 6.23 8.43
C THR A 60 -7.28 5.54 7.11
N GLY A 61 -7.14 6.31 6.03
CA GLY A 61 -6.54 5.84 4.78
C GLY A 61 -5.03 5.60 4.84
N GLY A 62 -4.39 5.97 5.95
CA GLY A 62 -2.94 5.95 6.18
C GLY A 62 -2.43 7.34 6.56
N MET A 63 -1.77 7.44 7.72
CA MET A 63 -1.20 8.69 8.22
C MET A 63 0.28 8.84 7.87
N GLY A 64 0.85 7.85 7.28
CA GLY A 64 2.23 7.82 6.82
C GLY A 64 2.70 6.41 6.56
N ALA A 65 3.81 6.29 5.87
CA ALA A 65 4.45 5.02 5.60
C ALA A 65 5.97 5.18 5.52
N TYR A 66 6.69 4.09 5.67
CA TYR A 66 8.12 4.05 5.42
C TYR A 66 8.51 2.81 4.61
N SER A 67 9.65 2.89 3.95
CA SER A 67 10.24 1.82 3.15
C SER A 67 11.77 1.84 3.29
N PRO A 68 12.45 0.67 3.40
CA PRO A 68 11.86 -0.66 3.55
C PRO A 68 11.29 -0.88 4.96
N ALA A 69 10.36 -1.84 5.12
CA ALA A 69 9.88 -2.26 6.43
C ALA A 69 10.90 -3.21 7.08
N PRO A 70 11.51 -2.86 8.23
CA PRO A 70 12.57 -3.68 8.85
C PRO A 70 12.11 -5.09 9.25
N ILE A 71 10.81 -5.25 9.49
CA ILE A 71 10.21 -6.53 9.83
C ILE A 71 10.10 -7.50 8.65
N PHE A 72 10.23 -7.00 7.41
CA PHE A 72 10.07 -7.79 6.19
C PHE A 72 11.43 -8.23 5.63
N THR A 73 11.92 -9.33 6.18
CA THR A 73 13.23 -9.90 5.82
C THR A 73 13.21 -10.56 4.43
N ASP A 74 14.39 -10.84 3.85
CA ASP A 74 14.51 -11.54 2.57
C ASP A 74 13.85 -12.93 2.58
N ILE A 75 13.91 -13.63 3.71
CA ILE A 75 13.23 -14.91 3.89
C ILE A 75 11.72 -14.74 3.77
N LEU A 76 11.16 -13.71 4.39
CA LEU A 76 9.73 -13.39 4.29
C LEU A 76 9.36 -12.94 2.88
N ARG A 77 10.23 -12.12 2.24
CA ARG A 77 10.06 -11.69 0.85
C ARG A 77 9.89 -12.88 -0.09
N GLN A 78 10.80 -13.84 -0.01
CA GLN A 78 10.75 -15.06 -0.82
C GLN A 78 9.49 -15.88 -0.50
N LYS A 79 9.19 -16.08 0.79
CA LYS A 79 7.99 -16.81 1.23
C LYS A 79 6.72 -16.17 0.70
N VAL A 80 6.54 -14.85 0.85
CA VAL A 80 5.35 -14.12 0.37
C VAL A 80 5.22 -14.23 -1.14
N ARG A 81 6.34 -14.06 -1.87
CA ARG A 81 6.34 -14.25 -3.32
C ARG A 81 5.81 -15.63 -3.71
N ASP A 82 6.36 -16.69 -3.11
CA ASP A 82 6.13 -18.06 -3.55
C ASP A 82 4.83 -18.67 -3.02
N THR A 83 4.35 -18.22 -1.86
CA THR A 83 3.16 -18.80 -1.20
C THR A 83 1.90 -17.93 -1.28
N ILE A 84 2.03 -16.64 -1.63
CA ILE A 84 0.90 -15.70 -1.68
C ILE A 84 0.77 -15.09 -3.08
N MET A 85 1.76 -14.29 -3.52
CA MET A 85 1.63 -13.47 -4.72
C MET A 85 1.60 -14.28 -6.00
N LEU A 86 2.56 -15.19 -6.19
CA LEU A 86 2.65 -16.02 -7.39
C LEU A 86 1.48 -17.02 -7.51
N PRO A 87 1.04 -17.71 -6.44
CA PRO A 87 -0.17 -18.53 -6.49
C PRO A 87 -1.43 -17.74 -6.87
N LEU A 88 -1.61 -16.51 -6.36
CA LEU A 88 -2.74 -15.66 -6.74
C LEU A 88 -2.73 -15.35 -8.24
N VAL A 89 -1.60 -14.89 -8.79
CA VAL A 89 -1.48 -14.56 -10.22
C VAL A 89 -1.74 -15.78 -11.08
N ARG A 90 -1.24 -16.96 -10.68
CA ARG A 90 -1.49 -18.22 -11.37
C ARG A 90 -2.97 -18.64 -11.32
N ALA A 91 -3.63 -18.48 -10.17
CA ALA A 91 -5.05 -18.77 -10.01
C ALA A 91 -5.89 -17.85 -10.90
N MET A 92 -5.63 -16.55 -10.90
CA MET A 92 -6.30 -15.60 -11.79
C MET A 92 -6.15 -15.98 -13.27
N LYS A 93 -4.96 -16.40 -13.67
CA LYS A 93 -4.70 -16.87 -15.04
C LYS A 93 -5.49 -18.13 -15.35
N SER A 94 -5.55 -19.12 -14.43
CA SER A 94 -6.28 -20.38 -14.63
C SER A 94 -7.79 -20.17 -14.75
N GLU A 95 -8.32 -19.09 -14.15
CA GLU A 95 -9.72 -18.68 -14.27
C GLU A 95 -10.00 -17.84 -15.54
N GLY A 96 -9.02 -17.70 -16.45
CA GLY A 96 -9.17 -16.90 -17.66
C GLY A 96 -9.12 -15.39 -17.44
N ARG A 97 -8.63 -14.94 -16.29
CA ARG A 97 -8.52 -13.54 -15.88
C ARG A 97 -7.08 -13.18 -15.49
N PRO A 98 -6.11 -13.27 -16.41
CA PRO A 98 -4.71 -12.98 -16.11
C PRO A 98 -4.58 -11.56 -15.58
N TYR A 99 -3.94 -11.42 -14.41
CA TYR A 99 -3.76 -10.12 -13.76
C TYR A 99 -2.48 -9.44 -14.23
N LYS A 100 -2.59 -8.24 -14.81
CA LYS A 100 -1.47 -7.42 -15.28
C LYS A 100 -1.51 -6.06 -14.61
N GLY A 101 -0.35 -5.57 -14.16
CA GLY A 101 -0.20 -4.28 -13.50
C GLY A 101 0.25 -4.41 -12.04
N ILE A 102 -0.13 -3.45 -11.21
CA ILE A 102 0.27 -3.40 -9.80
C ILE A 102 -0.64 -4.26 -8.95
N LEU A 103 -0.05 -5.23 -8.26
CA LEU A 103 -0.70 -6.05 -7.26
C LEU A 103 -0.19 -5.63 -5.88
N TYR A 104 -1.09 -5.24 -5.00
CA TYR A 104 -0.81 -4.92 -3.62
C TYR A 104 -1.37 -6.02 -2.72
N ALA A 105 -0.56 -6.54 -1.81
CA ALA A 105 -0.98 -7.42 -0.73
C ALA A 105 -0.77 -6.75 0.62
N GLY A 106 -1.86 -6.51 1.35
CA GLY A 106 -1.84 -6.17 2.77
C GLY A 106 -1.70 -7.45 3.59
N LEU A 107 -0.64 -7.55 4.36
CA LEU A 107 -0.30 -8.75 5.09
C LEU A 107 -0.20 -8.48 6.59
N MET A 108 -0.61 -9.45 7.40
CA MET A 108 -0.32 -9.52 8.83
C MET A 108 0.80 -10.54 9.06
N LEU A 109 1.92 -10.09 9.62
CA LEU A 109 3.02 -10.97 10.03
C LEU A 109 2.71 -11.55 11.41
N THR A 110 2.08 -12.71 11.43
CA THR A 110 1.69 -13.41 12.65
C THR A 110 2.80 -14.34 13.13
N LYS A 111 2.70 -14.85 14.36
CA LYS A 111 3.58 -15.91 14.88
C LYS A 111 3.61 -17.20 14.03
N ASN A 112 2.57 -17.42 13.23
CA ASN A 112 2.45 -18.58 12.34
C ASN A 112 2.90 -18.24 10.89
N GLY A 113 3.42 -17.05 10.65
CA GLY A 113 3.86 -16.56 9.34
C GLY A 113 2.93 -15.51 8.75
N PRO A 114 3.18 -15.07 7.52
CA PRO A 114 2.39 -14.05 6.85
C PRO A 114 0.99 -14.59 6.52
N LYS A 115 -0.03 -13.80 6.82
CA LYS A 115 -1.41 -14.01 6.42
C LYS A 115 -1.91 -12.80 5.64
N THR A 116 -2.74 -13.04 4.64
CA THR A 116 -3.30 -11.98 3.80
C THR A 116 -4.50 -11.35 4.48
N LEU A 117 -4.50 -10.03 4.57
CA LEU A 117 -5.64 -9.23 4.97
C LEU A 117 -6.50 -8.89 3.74
N GLU A 118 -5.85 -8.33 2.70
CA GLU A 118 -6.53 -7.92 1.47
C GLU A 118 -5.58 -7.91 0.29
N PHE A 119 -6.15 -7.90 -0.92
CA PHE A 119 -5.45 -7.54 -2.15
C PHE A 119 -6.07 -6.28 -2.75
N ASN A 120 -5.21 -5.41 -3.30
CA ASN A 120 -5.63 -4.24 -4.06
C ASN A 120 -5.02 -4.27 -5.46
N ALA A 121 -5.79 -3.79 -6.45
CA ALA A 121 -5.41 -3.73 -7.86
C ALA A 121 -4.86 -2.34 -8.24
N ARG A 122 -4.06 -1.75 -7.37
CA ARG A 122 -3.51 -0.40 -7.46
C ARG A 122 -2.31 -0.23 -6.56
N PHE A 123 -1.63 0.89 -6.74
CA PHE A 123 -0.65 1.36 -5.76
C PHE A 123 -1.32 1.68 -4.41
N GLY A 124 -0.52 1.62 -3.33
CA GLY A 124 -0.94 2.05 -2.01
C GLY A 124 -0.85 3.58 -1.84
N ASP A 125 -1.61 4.11 -0.93
CA ASP A 125 -1.50 5.49 -0.44
C ASP A 125 -1.62 5.44 1.08
N PRO A 126 -0.55 5.75 1.84
CA PRO A 126 0.66 6.48 1.42
C PRO A 126 1.91 5.64 1.10
N GLU A 127 1.84 4.36 0.76
CA GLU A 127 3.02 3.52 0.54
C GLU A 127 3.77 3.83 -0.76
N THR A 128 3.07 4.33 -1.77
CA THR A 128 3.67 4.66 -3.08
C THR A 128 4.74 5.73 -2.97
N GLN A 129 4.51 6.74 -2.15
CA GLN A 129 5.42 7.87 -1.99
C GLN A 129 6.81 7.41 -1.50
N PRO A 130 6.94 6.70 -0.37
CA PRO A 130 8.25 6.22 0.09
C PRO A 130 8.86 5.17 -0.83
N LEU A 131 8.08 4.38 -1.55
CA LEU A 131 8.59 3.42 -2.52
C LEU A 131 9.21 4.13 -3.72
N LEU A 132 8.48 5.05 -4.36
CA LEU A 132 8.93 5.66 -5.61
C LEU A 132 10.12 6.61 -5.43
N VAL A 133 10.26 7.30 -4.29
CA VAL A 133 11.45 8.15 -4.05
C VAL A 133 12.74 7.33 -3.85
N ARG A 134 12.61 6.03 -3.51
CA ARG A 134 13.73 5.10 -3.39
C ARG A 134 14.02 4.32 -4.67
N MET A 135 13.03 4.20 -5.57
CA MET A 135 13.20 3.42 -6.81
C MET A 135 14.15 4.13 -7.75
N GLU A 136 15.22 3.45 -8.18
CA GLU A 136 16.17 3.94 -9.17
C GLU A 136 15.82 3.46 -10.58
N SER A 137 15.12 2.33 -10.69
CA SER A 137 14.64 1.83 -11.98
C SER A 137 13.59 2.76 -12.57
N ASP A 138 13.64 3.01 -13.87
CA ASP A 138 12.55 3.68 -14.58
C ASP A 138 11.29 2.79 -14.55
N ILE A 139 10.18 3.38 -14.10
CA ILE A 139 8.91 2.68 -13.94
C ILE A 139 8.19 2.41 -15.27
N VAL A 140 8.45 3.22 -16.31
CA VAL A 140 7.73 3.12 -17.58
C VAL A 140 8.03 1.80 -18.29
N PRO A 141 9.30 1.37 -18.47
CA PRO A 141 9.61 0.04 -19.03
C PRO A 141 9.01 -1.12 -18.22
N LEU A 142 8.83 -0.95 -16.90
CA LEU A 142 8.21 -1.98 -16.07
C LEU A 142 6.70 -2.10 -16.35
N PHE A 143 6.01 -0.98 -16.61
CA PHE A 143 4.61 -1.03 -17.04
C PHE A 143 4.46 -1.64 -18.44
N GLU A 144 5.35 -1.31 -19.36
CA GLU A 144 5.40 -1.93 -20.69
C GLU A 144 5.63 -3.44 -20.55
N ALA A 145 6.57 -3.87 -19.70
CA ALA A 145 6.84 -5.27 -19.44
C ALA A 145 5.63 -6.01 -18.81
N CYS A 146 4.82 -5.35 -17.99
CA CYS A 146 3.55 -5.91 -17.50
C CYS A 146 2.60 -6.22 -18.66
N ILE A 147 2.52 -5.34 -19.66
CA ILE A 147 1.64 -5.50 -20.81
C ILE A 147 2.17 -6.59 -21.74
N ASP A 148 3.47 -6.55 -22.04
CA ASP A 148 4.13 -7.40 -23.03
C ASP A 148 4.45 -8.81 -22.52
N GLY A 149 4.40 -9.03 -21.20
CA GLY A 149 4.69 -10.34 -20.59
C GLY A 149 6.19 -10.64 -20.50
N THR A 150 6.99 -9.63 -20.26
CA THR A 150 8.47 -9.70 -20.23
C THR A 150 9.08 -9.30 -18.89
N LEU A 151 8.29 -9.32 -17.81
CA LEU A 151 8.77 -8.94 -16.45
C LEU A 151 9.90 -9.82 -15.95
N ASP A 152 10.05 -11.03 -16.43
CA ASP A 152 11.14 -11.95 -16.09
C ASP A 152 12.51 -11.47 -16.60
N GLN A 153 12.54 -10.46 -17.50
CA GLN A 153 13.76 -9.85 -18.03
C GLN A 153 14.16 -8.57 -17.27
N HIS A 154 13.41 -8.20 -16.22
CA HIS A 154 13.61 -6.96 -15.47
C HIS A 154 13.97 -7.23 -14.02
N GLU A 155 14.79 -6.34 -13.47
CA GLU A 155 15.13 -6.26 -12.05
C GLU A 155 14.87 -4.86 -11.53
N LEU A 156 14.56 -4.74 -10.24
CA LEU A 156 14.35 -3.46 -9.58
C LEU A 156 15.62 -3.03 -8.85
N GLN A 157 16.02 -1.79 -9.10
CA GLN A 157 17.13 -1.14 -8.40
C GLN A 157 16.57 -0.13 -7.40
N TRP A 158 17.14 -0.12 -6.20
CA TRP A 158 16.68 0.68 -5.07
C TRP A 158 17.82 1.42 -4.41
N LYS A 159 17.57 2.65 -3.99
CA LYS A 159 18.46 3.35 -3.06
C LYS A 159 18.57 2.56 -1.76
N THR A 160 19.74 2.61 -1.15
CA THR A 160 19.99 1.95 0.14
C THR A 160 19.37 2.70 1.31
N GLU A 161 19.20 4.02 1.17
CA GLU A 161 18.62 4.89 2.18
C GLU A 161 17.13 4.61 2.34
N PRO A 162 16.64 4.53 3.58
CA PRO A 162 15.20 4.43 3.83
C PRO A 162 14.49 5.76 3.52
N SER A 163 13.21 5.66 3.27
CA SER A 163 12.34 6.83 3.11
C SER A 163 11.14 6.76 4.04
N VAL A 164 10.65 7.93 4.44
CA VAL A 164 9.47 8.11 5.29
C VAL A 164 8.53 9.11 4.62
N CYS A 165 7.26 8.76 4.53
CA CYS A 165 6.18 9.66 4.14
C CYS A 165 5.33 9.99 5.37
N VAL A 166 5.02 11.27 5.55
CA VAL A 166 4.11 11.74 6.59
C VAL A 166 2.92 12.41 5.92
N VAL A 167 1.71 11.95 6.21
CA VAL A 167 0.48 12.54 5.70
C VAL A 167 0.04 13.67 6.62
N MET A 168 -0.05 14.87 6.07
CA MET A 168 -0.62 16.03 6.74
C MET A 168 -2.09 16.16 6.35
N ALA A 169 -2.98 16.14 7.31
CA ALA A 169 -4.42 16.23 7.11
C ALA A 169 -5.02 17.41 7.89
N ALA A 170 -6.20 17.88 7.44
CA ALA A 170 -6.95 18.90 8.18
C ALA A 170 -7.43 18.34 9.54
N GLU A 171 -7.50 19.21 10.53
CA GLU A 171 -8.02 18.87 11.86
C GLU A 171 -9.45 18.27 11.76
N GLY A 172 -9.66 17.16 12.44
CA GLY A 172 -10.89 16.38 12.43
C GLY A 172 -10.87 15.14 11.53
N TYR A 173 -9.87 15.02 10.64
CA TYR A 173 -9.70 13.80 9.83
C TYR A 173 -9.44 12.57 10.74
N PRO A 174 -10.04 11.37 10.48
CA PRO A 174 -10.84 10.96 9.30
C PRO A 174 -12.35 11.27 9.42
N GLY A 175 -12.78 11.94 10.46
CA GLY A 175 -14.18 12.38 10.63
C GLY A 175 -14.51 13.58 9.75
N SER A 176 -15.47 14.40 10.22
CA SER A 176 -15.81 15.65 9.54
C SER A 176 -14.72 16.70 9.75
N TYR A 177 -14.26 17.33 8.69
CA TYR A 177 -13.25 18.38 8.74
C TYR A 177 -13.58 19.53 7.78
N GLU A 178 -13.05 20.72 8.11
CA GLU A 178 -13.18 21.91 7.28
C GLU A 178 -12.32 21.82 6.03
N LYS A 179 -12.93 22.10 4.86
CA LYS A 179 -12.23 22.09 3.56
C LYS A 179 -11.73 23.48 3.19
N GLY A 180 -10.70 23.55 2.37
CA GLY A 180 -10.21 24.80 1.78
C GLY A 180 -9.28 25.61 2.69
N LYS A 181 -8.74 25.01 3.76
CA LYS A 181 -7.66 25.62 4.55
C LYS A 181 -6.42 25.79 3.70
N GLU A 182 -5.73 26.90 3.91
CA GLU A 182 -4.50 27.24 3.21
C GLU A 182 -3.33 26.36 3.72
N ILE A 183 -2.52 25.88 2.77
CA ILE A 183 -1.28 25.17 3.06
C ILE A 183 -0.14 26.18 2.85
N SER A 184 0.63 26.44 3.90
CA SER A 184 1.81 27.31 3.88
C SER A 184 3.10 26.50 4.00
N GLY A 185 4.25 27.14 3.71
CA GLY A 185 5.58 26.53 3.87
C GLY A 185 5.97 25.56 2.76
N LEU A 186 5.26 25.56 1.61
CA LEU A 186 5.54 24.62 0.51
C LEU A 186 6.88 24.92 -0.18
N ASP A 187 7.24 26.18 -0.35
CA ASP A 187 8.50 26.56 -0.99
C ASP A 187 9.69 26.28 -0.07
N GLU A 188 9.54 26.52 1.22
CA GLU A 188 10.53 26.17 2.23
C GLU A 188 10.74 24.66 2.30
N ALA A 189 9.66 23.88 2.26
CA ALA A 189 9.76 22.41 2.25
C ALA A 189 10.45 21.89 0.99
N ARG A 190 10.14 22.45 -0.18
CA ARG A 190 10.80 22.10 -1.45
C ARG A 190 12.27 22.46 -1.51
N ALA A 191 12.70 23.46 -0.73
CA ALA A 191 14.10 23.88 -0.65
C ALA A 191 14.96 22.96 0.22
N LEU A 192 14.34 22.07 1.01
CA LEU A 192 15.08 21.10 1.82
C LEU A 192 15.64 20.00 0.92
N PRO A 193 16.89 19.56 1.17
CA PRO A 193 17.44 18.40 0.47
C PRO A 193 16.66 17.12 0.82
N ASP A 194 16.52 16.25 -0.15
CA ASP A 194 15.89 14.92 -0.01
C ASP A 194 14.43 14.94 0.49
N VAL A 195 13.75 16.09 0.32
CA VAL A 195 12.32 16.24 0.64
C VAL A 195 11.52 16.39 -0.64
N VAL A 196 10.45 15.61 -0.77
CA VAL A 196 9.48 15.69 -1.86
C VAL A 196 8.11 15.94 -1.27
N VAL A 197 7.42 16.97 -1.76
CA VAL A 197 6.04 17.27 -1.36
C VAL A 197 5.08 16.72 -2.40
N PHE A 198 4.26 15.77 -1.98
CA PHE A 198 3.17 15.22 -2.79
C PHE A 198 1.85 15.88 -2.44
N HIS A 199 1.04 16.12 -3.44
CA HIS A 199 -0.29 16.71 -3.28
C HIS A 199 -1.36 15.62 -3.48
N ALA A 200 -2.30 15.53 -2.52
CA ALA A 200 -3.47 14.66 -2.60
C ALA A 200 -4.74 15.49 -2.77
N GLY A 201 -5.60 15.62 -1.80
CA GLY A 201 -6.85 16.37 -1.88
C GLY A 201 -6.68 17.91 -1.88
N THR A 202 -5.71 18.46 -2.58
CA THR A 202 -5.38 19.88 -2.61
C THR A 202 -5.77 20.54 -3.95
N LYS A 203 -5.90 21.85 -3.96
CA LYS A 203 -6.13 22.64 -5.19
C LYS A 203 -5.44 23.99 -5.07
N THR A 204 -5.04 24.55 -6.21
CA THR A 204 -4.61 25.94 -6.29
C THR A 204 -5.83 26.86 -6.25
N LYS A 205 -5.73 27.99 -5.54
CA LYS A 205 -6.72 29.06 -5.55
C LYS A 205 -6.48 29.99 -6.71
#